data_0566bf6664a05b469647aaf76dc90a38
#
_entry.id   0566bf6664a05b469647aaf76dc90a38
#
_cell.length_a   1.000
_cell.length_b   1.000
_cell.length_c   1.000
_cell.angle_alpha   90.00
_cell.angle_beta   90.00
_cell.angle_gamma   90.00
#
_symmetry.space_group_name_H-M   'P 1'
#
loop_
_entity.id
_entity.type
_entity.pdbx_description
1 polymer ?
#
loop_
_entity_poly.entity_id
_entity_poly.type
_entity_poly.pdbx_seq_one_letter_code
_entity_poly.pdbx_strand_id
1 'polypeptide(L)'
;MPDIIKSGQLCTVGRKNILFGVNNILSSILYANQKNIDACLISLDFYKAYDRVYLPFLLEVLNKMGFGTKFCGWIKMLHNKAKTKFILQELTAAINVSFSIRQGDPIAMLLYIVYVEPLLTFIGAKLGGLKIENFLQGEEAFCDDLNILTGHLTDLAIIDDAICQFESVSGAVLSRVNKCKIIGFGAWKDKDDWPLGYLQTVSEVKIFGFFITNSYKSIIKKNWDYRIMKVQQSLAAWSKRFLESIFQRVEVVNTFVLSRIFYIASVLPVPKNVRQQIEKGIGKFIWSSSGKLLRVSLNEVKLSKDCGGLGLICLDIMGEGLRLSQLLRLLKNGDDKSVNHILYWMGPVLVDYLPDTRISRHALVSPAMYNSLAEVFTDMSNEYIRCFQH
;
A
#
# COMPACT_ATOMS: atom_id res chain seq x y z
N MET A 1 -0.71 -17.48 -13.43
CA MET A 1 -0.82 -16.05 -13.05
C MET A 1 0.46 -15.53 -12.37
N PRO A 2 0.98 -16.09 -11.27
CA PRO A 2 2.21 -15.56 -10.65
C PRO A 2 3.41 -15.49 -11.59
N ASP A 3 3.54 -16.43 -12.51
CA ASP A 3 4.68 -16.51 -13.44
C ASP A 3 4.52 -15.60 -14.67
N ILE A 4 3.34 -15.05 -14.89
CA ILE A 4 3.02 -14.19 -16.05
C ILE A 4 3.11 -12.72 -15.66
N ILE A 5 2.75 -12.38 -14.42
CA ILE A 5 2.63 -11.01 -13.93
C ILE A 5 3.94 -10.56 -13.30
N LYS A 6 4.47 -9.43 -13.76
CA LYS A 6 5.73 -8.85 -13.32
C LYS A 6 5.76 -8.46 -11.84
N SER A 7 6.96 -8.31 -11.30
CA SER A 7 7.17 -7.95 -9.89
C SER A 7 6.54 -6.61 -9.50
N GLY A 8 6.45 -5.63 -10.39
CA GLY A 8 5.87 -4.33 -10.13
C GLY A 8 4.35 -4.33 -9.88
N GLN A 9 3.60 -5.35 -10.34
CA GLN A 9 2.15 -5.45 -10.06
C GLN A 9 1.90 -6.16 -8.74
N LEU A 10 1.27 -5.46 -7.79
CA LEU A 10 1.05 -5.91 -6.40
C LEU A 10 -0.34 -6.49 -6.15
N CYS A 11 -1.26 -6.32 -7.10
CA CYS A 11 -2.67 -6.67 -6.91
C CYS A 11 -2.92 -8.16 -7.09
N THR A 12 -3.61 -8.79 -6.14
CA THR A 12 -4.27 -10.14 -6.16
C THR A 12 -3.52 -11.30 -6.83
N VAL A 13 -2.27 -11.14 -7.17
CA VAL A 13 -1.42 -12.22 -7.65
C VAL A 13 -0.82 -12.90 -6.43
N GLY A 14 -1.00 -14.21 -6.29
CA GLY A 14 -0.61 -14.96 -5.10
C GLY A 14 0.78 -14.59 -4.56
N ARG A 15 0.88 -14.44 -3.25
CA ARG A 15 2.05 -14.00 -2.46
C ARG A 15 2.35 -12.50 -2.52
N LYS A 16 1.75 -11.69 -3.41
CA LYS A 16 1.97 -10.24 -3.47
C LYS A 16 1.05 -9.49 -2.50
N ASN A 17 1.53 -8.35 -2.00
CA ASN A 17 0.81 -7.54 -1.02
C ASN A 17 1.05 -6.05 -1.31
N ILE A 18 0.00 -5.26 -1.29
CA ILE A 18 0.07 -3.79 -1.47
C ILE A 18 1.05 -3.12 -0.49
N LEU A 19 1.20 -3.67 0.73
CA LEU A 19 2.13 -3.15 1.73
C LEU A 19 3.61 -3.35 1.33
N PHE A 20 3.93 -4.31 0.45
CA PHE A 20 5.28 -4.45 -0.08
C PHE A 20 5.66 -3.24 -0.92
N GLY A 21 4.78 -2.79 -1.83
CA GLY A 21 5.00 -1.57 -2.60
C GLY A 21 5.11 -0.31 -1.73
N VAL A 22 4.28 -0.21 -0.68
CA VAL A 22 4.41 0.90 0.30
C VAL A 22 5.80 0.88 0.96
N ASN A 23 6.26 -0.28 1.42
CA ASN A 23 7.60 -0.42 2.02
C ASN A 23 8.71 -0.08 1.02
N ASN A 24 8.60 -0.55 -0.23
CA ASN A 24 9.57 -0.26 -1.29
C ASN A 24 9.66 1.25 -1.55
N ILE A 25 8.52 1.92 -1.71
CA ILE A 25 8.45 3.38 -1.92
C ILE A 25 9.06 4.13 -0.73
N LEU A 26 8.64 3.81 0.50
CA LEU A 26 9.16 4.48 1.69
C LEU A 26 10.66 4.26 1.89
N SER A 27 11.13 3.04 1.68
CA SER A 27 12.54 2.67 1.77
C SER A 27 13.39 3.42 0.75
N SER A 28 12.89 3.55 -0.48
CA SER A 28 13.54 4.29 -1.56
C SER A 28 13.64 5.78 -1.26
N ILE A 29 12.57 6.38 -0.73
CA ILE A 29 12.55 7.79 -0.32
C ILE A 29 13.55 8.03 0.83
N LEU A 30 13.58 7.14 1.80
CA LEU A 30 14.55 7.22 2.90
C LEU A 30 15.99 7.16 2.38
N TYR A 31 16.25 6.23 1.45
CA TYR A 31 17.57 6.09 0.83
C TYR A 31 17.96 7.35 0.05
N ALA A 32 17.09 7.86 -0.82
CA ALA A 32 17.35 9.05 -1.61
C ALA A 32 17.63 10.28 -0.73
N ASN A 33 16.83 10.48 0.33
CA ASN A 33 17.02 11.59 1.26
C ASN A 33 18.31 11.45 2.09
N GLN A 34 18.66 10.24 2.53
CA GLN A 34 19.86 10.01 3.34
C GLN A 34 21.14 10.18 2.52
N LYS A 35 21.13 9.71 1.28
CA LYS A 35 22.28 9.83 0.35
C LYS A 35 22.28 11.16 -0.40
N ASN A 36 21.22 11.97 -0.32
CA ASN A 36 21.01 13.21 -1.06
C ASN A 36 21.22 13.02 -2.58
N ILE A 37 20.64 11.95 -3.13
CA ILE A 37 20.71 11.64 -4.57
C ILE A 37 19.44 12.11 -5.28
N ASP A 38 19.57 12.29 -6.59
CA ASP A 38 18.46 12.59 -7.48
C ASP A 38 17.38 11.50 -7.41
N ALA A 39 16.16 11.86 -7.07
CA ALA A 39 15.03 10.94 -7.09
C ALA A 39 13.69 11.65 -7.21
N CYS A 40 12.75 11.04 -7.91
CA CYS A 40 11.35 11.45 -7.90
C CYS A 40 10.41 10.24 -7.89
N LEU A 41 9.20 10.49 -7.41
CA LEU A 41 8.08 9.57 -7.43
C LEU A 41 6.99 10.17 -8.30
N ILE A 42 6.60 9.46 -9.34
CA ILE A 42 5.56 9.82 -10.29
C ILE A 42 4.35 8.95 -10.00
N SER A 43 3.18 9.57 -9.79
CA SER A 43 1.91 8.86 -9.62
C SER A 43 1.02 9.18 -10.80
N LEU A 44 0.59 8.14 -11.50
CA LEU A 44 -0.19 8.20 -12.73
C LEU A 44 -1.59 7.61 -12.49
N ASP A 45 -2.63 8.30 -12.95
CA ASP A 45 -4.04 7.89 -12.82
C ASP A 45 -4.66 7.72 -14.21
N PHE A 46 -5.27 6.58 -14.47
CA PHE A 46 -5.98 6.34 -15.71
C PHE A 46 -7.45 6.76 -15.60
N TYR A 47 -7.94 7.48 -16.60
CA TYR A 47 -9.32 7.96 -16.65
C TYR A 47 -10.29 6.80 -16.86
N LYS A 48 -11.16 6.57 -15.87
CA LYS A 48 -12.16 5.47 -15.90
C LYS A 48 -11.56 4.14 -16.36
N ALA A 49 -10.48 3.73 -15.69
CA ALA A 49 -9.61 2.62 -16.07
C ALA A 49 -10.37 1.37 -16.56
N TYR A 50 -11.30 0.86 -15.77
CA TYR A 50 -12.10 -0.33 -16.11
C TYR A 50 -13.09 -0.11 -17.26
N ASP A 51 -13.66 1.09 -17.35
CA ASP A 51 -14.68 1.43 -18.36
C ASP A 51 -14.08 1.64 -19.75
N ARG A 52 -12.75 1.81 -19.83
CA ARG A 52 -12.05 2.10 -21.08
C ARG A 52 -11.27 0.92 -21.66
N VAL A 53 -11.34 -0.24 -21.02
CA VAL A 53 -10.67 -1.44 -21.54
C VAL A 53 -11.23 -1.83 -22.90
N TYR A 54 -10.37 -1.81 -23.93
CA TYR A 54 -10.71 -2.25 -25.27
C TYR A 54 -10.64 -3.78 -25.36
N LEU A 55 -11.77 -4.43 -25.49
CA LEU A 55 -11.87 -5.88 -25.44
C LEU A 55 -11.00 -6.62 -26.48
N PRO A 56 -10.90 -6.19 -27.74
CA PRO A 56 -10.01 -6.83 -28.71
C PRO A 56 -8.55 -6.84 -28.27
N PHE A 57 -8.05 -5.71 -27.72
CA PHE A 57 -6.70 -5.64 -27.18
C PHE A 57 -6.50 -6.61 -26.00
N LEU A 58 -7.45 -6.63 -25.05
CA LEU A 58 -7.38 -7.58 -23.93
C LEU A 58 -7.34 -9.03 -24.40
N LEU A 59 -8.16 -9.41 -25.39
CA LEU A 59 -8.18 -10.77 -25.95
C LEU A 59 -6.85 -11.12 -26.64
N GLU A 60 -6.23 -10.16 -27.34
CA GLU A 60 -4.91 -10.37 -27.94
C GLU A 60 -3.83 -10.56 -26.86
N VAL A 61 -3.84 -9.76 -25.81
CA VAL A 61 -2.93 -9.92 -24.66
C VAL A 61 -3.11 -11.29 -24.02
N LEU A 62 -4.34 -11.71 -23.74
CA LEU A 62 -4.63 -13.04 -23.18
C LEU A 62 -4.08 -14.15 -24.08
N ASN A 63 -4.26 -14.03 -25.40
CA ASN A 63 -3.74 -14.98 -26.37
C ASN A 63 -2.21 -15.04 -26.36
N LYS A 64 -1.54 -13.89 -26.39
CA LYS A 64 -0.07 -13.80 -26.36
C LYS A 64 0.52 -14.32 -25.05
N MET A 65 -0.19 -14.18 -23.96
CA MET A 65 0.20 -14.73 -22.66
C MET A 65 -0.10 -16.22 -22.47
N GLY A 66 -0.63 -16.89 -23.52
CA GLY A 66 -0.87 -18.34 -23.52
C GLY A 66 -2.15 -18.79 -22.81
N PHE A 67 -3.12 -17.90 -22.58
CA PHE A 67 -4.44 -18.30 -22.12
C PHE A 67 -5.14 -19.10 -23.25
N GLY A 68 -5.66 -20.28 -22.91
CA GLY A 68 -6.26 -21.17 -23.91
C GLY A 68 -7.46 -20.56 -24.63
N THR A 69 -7.69 -20.98 -25.87
CA THR A 69 -8.77 -20.48 -26.76
C THR A 69 -10.16 -20.55 -26.14
N LYS A 70 -10.44 -21.60 -25.34
CA LYS A 70 -11.70 -21.74 -24.61
C LYS A 70 -11.90 -20.60 -23.60
N PHE A 71 -10.87 -20.29 -22.82
CA PHE A 71 -10.92 -19.19 -21.85
C PHE A 71 -11.13 -17.84 -22.53
N CYS A 72 -10.36 -17.53 -23.58
CA CYS A 72 -10.53 -16.32 -24.38
C CYS A 72 -11.95 -16.25 -24.99
N GLY A 73 -12.50 -17.38 -25.44
CA GLY A 73 -13.87 -17.51 -25.92
C GLY A 73 -14.91 -17.15 -24.86
N TRP A 74 -14.72 -17.60 -23.61
CA TRP A 74 -15.61 -17.24 -22.51
C TRP A 74 -15.54 -15.75 -22.18
N ILE A 75 -14.32 -15.17 -22.08
CA ILE A 75 -14.17 -13.73 -21.86
C ILE A 75 -14.84 -12.92 -22.98
N LYS A 76 -14.64 -13.33 -24.24
CA LYS A 76 -15.32 -12.70 -25.39
C LYS A 76 -16.85 -12.78 -25.26
N MET A 77 -17.38 -13.94 -24.90
CA MET A 77 -18.83 -14.14 -24.72
C MET A 77 -19.40 -13.27 -23.59
N LEU A 78 -18.71 -13.20 -22.45
CA LEU A 78 -19.18 -12.44 -21.28
C LEU A 78 -19.20 -10.92 -21.51
N HIS A 79 -18.25 -10.40 -22.28
CA HIS A 79 -18.08 -8.95 -22.46
C HIS A 79 -18.55 -8.43 -23.84
N ASN A 80 -18.67 -9.28 -24.84
CA ASN A 80 -19.13 -8.87 -26.20
C ASN A 80 -20.63 -8.56 -26.20
N LYS A 81 -20.99 -7.47 -26.86
CA LYS A 81 -22.39 -7.01 -26.99
C LYS A 81 -23.08 -6.77 -25.63
N ALA A 82 -22.28 -6.39 -24.61
CA ALA A 82 -22.84 -6.03 -23.32
C ALA A 82 -23.77 -4.83 -23.45
N LYS A 83 -24.91 -4.88 -22.74
CA LYS A 83 -25.90 -3.79 -22.71
C LYS A 83 -26.11 -3.34 -21.27
N THR A 84 -26.25 -2.05 -21.06
CA THR A 84 -26.64 -1.46 -19.80
C THR A 84 -27.96 -0.72 -19.92
N LYS A 85 -28.71 -0.64 -18.81
CA LYS A 85 -29.89 0.18 -18.66
C LYS A 85 -29.78 0.93 -17.35
N PHE A 86 -30.24 2.16 -17.32
CA PHE A 86 -30.31 2.93 -16.08
C PHE A 86 -31.72 2.85 -15.49
N ILE A 87 -31.81 2.84 -14.17
CA ILE A 87 -33.06 2.96 -13.42
C ILE A 87 -33.15 4.41 -13.00
N LEU A 88 -34.05 5.17 -13.63
CA LEU A 88 -34.43 6.51 -13.17
C LEU A 88 -35.76 6.38 -12.41
N GLN A 89 -36.87 6.76 -12.97
CA GLN A 89 -38.19 6.36 -12.48
C GLN A 89 -38.64 5.06 -13.14
N GLU A 90 -38.22 4.86 -14.41
CA GLU A 90 -38.39 3.65 -15.17
C GLU A 90 -37.03 3.19 -15.77
N LEU A 91 -37.00 1.96 -16.29
CA LEU A 91 -35.82 1.44 -16.99
C LEU A 91 -35.66 2.16 -18.35
N THR A 92 -34.48 2.73 -18.58
CA THR A 92 -34.14 3.33 -19.88
C THR A 92 -34.05 2.29 -20.98
N ALA A 93 -34.01 2.74 -22.25
CA ALA A 93 -33.61 1.90 -23.39
C ALA A 93 -32.21 1.31 -23.15
N ALA A 94 -31.96 0.15 -23.74
CA ALA A 94 -30.67 -0.52 -23.64
C ALA A 94 -29.59 0.24 -24.43
N ILE A 95 -28.47 0.53 -23.76
CA ILE A 95 -27.30 1.17 -24.33
C ILE A 95 -26.21 0.11 -24.54
N ASN A 96 -25.66 0.04 -25.76
CA ASN A 96 -24.57 -0.87 -26.06
C ASN A 96 -23.28 -0.38 -25.39
N VAL A 97 -22.56 -1.29 -24.74
CA VAL A 97 -21.26 -1.03 -24.12
C VAL A 97 -20.17 -1.59 -25.02
N SER A 98 -19.39 -0.70 -25.66
CA SER A 98 -18.34 -1.07 -26.61
C SER A 98 -16.99 -1.31 -25.94
N PHE A 99 -16.76 -0.63 -24.81
CA PHE A 99 -15.57 -0.73 -23.96
C PHE A 99 -16.05 -1.10 -22.57
N SER A 100 -15.34 -1.88 -21.83
CA SER A 100 -15.47 -2.04 -20.39
C SER A 100 -15.21 -3.47 -19.93
N ILE A 101 -14.52 -3.56 -18.81
CA ILE A 101 -14.62 -4.70 -17.90
C ILE A 101 -15.54 -4.24 -16.77
N ARG A 102 -16.59 -5.00 -16.48
CA ARG A 102 -17.62 -4.57 -15.53
C ARG A 102 -17.08 -4.46 -14.12
N GLN A 103 -17.19 -3.28 -13.52
CA GLN A 103 -16.89 -3.10 -12.10
C GLN A 103 -17.81 -3.98 -11.25
N GLY A 104 -17.22 -4.72 -10.28
CA GLY A 104 -17.97 -5.67 -9.45
C GLY A 104 -18.04 -7.11 -10.01
N ASP A 105 -17.56 -7.34 -11.23
CA ASP A 105 -17.35 -8.70 -11.72
C ASP A 105 -16.14 -9.32 -11.01
N PRO A 106 -16.24 -10.53 -10.42
CA PRO A 106 -15.14 -11.18 -9.72
C PRO A 106 -13.86 -11.37 -10.54
N ILE A 107 -13.97 -11.49 -11.86
CA ILE A 107 -12.83 -11.64 -12.77
C ILE A 107 -12.25 -10.31 -13.26
N ALA A 108 -12.98 -9.20 -13.14
CA ALA A 108 -12.61 -7.92 -13.75
C ALA A 108 -11.23 -7.44 -13.30
N MET A 109 -10.91 -7.54 -12.02
CA MET A 109 -9.61 -7.14 -11.48
C MET A 109 -8.47 -7.96 -12.08
N LEU A 110 -8.64 -9.27 -12.22
CA LEU A 110 -7.62 -10.14 -12.84
C LEU A 110 -7.44 -9.84 -14.33
N LEU A 111 -8.53 -9.55 -15.05
CA LEU A 111 -8.45 -9.15 -16.44
C LEU A 111 -7.75 -7.79 -16.62
N TYR A 112 -7.99 -6.84 -15.71
CA TYR A 112 -7.32 -5.54 -15.73
C TYR A 112 -5.83 -5.66 -15.51
N ILE A 113 -5.39 -6.50 -14.57
CA ILE A 113 -3.97 -6.79 -14.32
C ILE A 113 -3.30 -7.33 -15.60
N VAL A 114 -3.93 -8.28 -16.28
CA VAL A 114 -3.42 -8.83 -17.54
C VAL A 114 -3.41 -7.76 -18.64
N TYR A 115 -4.44 -6.91 -18.70
CA TYR A 115 -4.54 -5.82 -19.67
C TYR A 115 -3.42 -4.78 -19.52
N VAL A 116 -3.01 -4.43 -18.31
CA VAL A 116 -1.98 -3.42 -18.06
C VAL A 116 -0.56 -3.99 -18.08
N GLU A 117 -0.40 -5.31 -18.00
CA GLU A 117 0.91 -5.98 -17.92
C GLU A 117 1.86 -5.65 -19.09
N PRO A 118 1.40 -5.51 -20.37
CA PRO A 118 2.29 -5.07 -21.46
C PRO A 118 2.93 -3.71 -21.20
N LEU A 119 2.18 -2.75 -20.65
CA LEU A 119 2.71 -1.43 -20.26
C LEU A 119 3.79 -1.56 -19.18
N LEU A 120 3.51 -2.30 -18.11
CA LEU A 120 4.45 -2.51 -17.01
C LEU A 120 5.72 -3.23 -17.49
N THR A 121 5.56 -4.23 -18.36
CA THR A 121 6.69 -4.95 -18.96
C THR A 121 7.56 -4.02 -19.80
N PHE A 122 6.95 -3.15 -20.61
CA PHE A 122 7.68 -2.21 -21.46
C PHE A 122 8.44 -1.17 -20.62
N ILE A 123 7.76 -0.58 -19.63
CA ILE A 123 8.36 0.38 -18.70
C ILE A 123 9.52 -0.31 -17.95
N GLY A 124 9.29 -1.43 -17.30
CA GLY A 124 10.30 -2.11 -16.49
C GLY A 124 11.53 -2.60 -17.29
N ALA A 125 11.37 -2.82 -18.61
CA ALA A 125 12.50 -3.22 -19.48
C ALA A 125 13.37 -2.05 -19.91
N LYS A 126 12.87 -0.82 -19.92
CA LYS A 126 13.57 0.37 -20.44
C LYS A 126 13.94 1.39 -19.38
N LEU A 127 13.28 1.35 -18.23
CA LEU A 127 13.45 2.32 -17.16
C LEU A 127 14.82 2.19 -16.51
N GLY A 128 15.53 3.31 -16.37
CA GLY A 128 16.75 3.41 -15.56
C GLY A 128 16.44 3.28 -14.06
N GLY A 129 15.26 3.74 -13.63
CA GLY A 129 14.76 3.63 -12.27
C GLY A 129 15.62 4.37 -11.24
N LEU A 130 15.38 4.07 -9.96
CA LEU A 130 16.21 4.52 -8.86
C LEU A 130 17.19 3.40 -8.45
N LYS A 131 18.48 3.63 -8.61
CA LYS A 131 19.50 2.68 -8.21
C LYS A 131 19.72 2.74 -6.70
N ILE A 132 19.52 1.61 -6.04
CA ILE A 132 19.76 1.42 -4.60
C ILE A 132 20.81 0.33 -4.45
N GLU A 133 22.05 0.73 -4.18
CA GLU A 133 23.20 -0.18 -4.14
C GLU A 133 23.26 -1.12 -5.37
N ASN A 134 22.89 -2.38 -5.20
CA ASN A 134 23.01 -3.43 -6.22
C ASN A 134 21.67 -3.76 -6.93
N PHE A 135 20.59 -3.03 -6.67
CA PHE A 135 19.29 -3.28 -7.30
C PHE A 135 18.61 -2.00 -7.78
N LEU A 136 17.63 -2.16 -8.65
CA LEU A 136 16.86 -1.07 -9.22
C LEU A 136 15.44 -1.09 -8.68
N GLN A 137 14.99 0.09 -8.24
CA GLN A 137 13.60 0.33 -7.92
C GLN A 137 12.97 1.17 -9.04
N GLY A 138 11.88 0.68 -9.60
CA GLY A 138 11.17 1.33 -10.70
C GLY A 138 9.68 1.43 -10.43
N GLU A 139 8.89 0.70 -11.21
CA GLU A 139 7.43 0.69 -11.15
C GLU A 139 6.87 -0.09 -9.96
N GLU A 140 5.80 0.44 -9.35
CA GLU A 140 4.95 -0.19 -8.36
C GLU A 140 3.49 0.06 -8.74
N ALA A 141 2.77 -0.98 -9.10
CA ALA A 141 1.39 -0.89 -9.56
C ALA A 141 0.43 -1.67 -8.68
N PHE A 142 -0.76 -1.12 -8.46
CA PHE A 142 -1.86 -1.83 -7.85
C PHE A 142 -3.13 -1.59 -8.67
N CYS A 143 -3.46 -2.53 -9.54
CA CYS A 143 -4.45 -2.38 -10.60
C CYS A 143 -4.15 -1.18 -11.49
N ASP A 144 -4.95 -0.14 -11.41
CA ASP A 144 -4.87 1.11 -12.16
C ASP A 144 -3.97 2.19 -11.53
N ASP A 145 -3.64 2.06 -10.25
CA ASP A 145 -2.70 2.94 -9.57
C ASP A 145 -1.26 2.58 -10.00
N LEU A 146 -0.66 3.38 -10.87
CA LEU A 146 0.73 3.22 -11.32
C LEU A 146 1.62 4.28 -10.69
N ASN A 147 2.64 3.82 -9.97
CA ASN A 147 3.62 4.67 -9.31
C ASN A 147 5.03 4.28 -9.79
N ILE A 148 5.85 5.25 -10.14
CA ILE A 148 7.18 5.02 -10.70
C ILE A 148 8.20 5.84 -9.93
N LEU A 149 9.26 5.18 -9.47
CA LEU A 149 10.43 5.79 -8.84
C LEU A 149 11.58 5.82 -9.83
N THR A 150 12.21 6.98 -9.98
CA THR A 150 13.40 7.13 -10.83
C THR A 150 14.36 8.20 -10.31
N GLY A 151 15.64 8.01 -10.63
CA GLY A 151 16.72 9.00 -10.47
C GLY A 151 17.16 9.63 -11.79
N HIS A 152 16.47 9.38 -12.90
CA HIS A 152 16.86 9.84 -14.24
C HIS A 152 15.76 10.65 -14.92
N LEU A 153 16.08 11.87 -15.37
CA LEU A 153 15.11 12.70 -16.11
C LEU A 153 14.74 12.09 -17.48
N THR A 154 15.65 11.32 -18.08
CA THR A 154 15.41 10.60 -19.34
C THR A 154 14.28 9.57 -19.22
N ASP A 155 14.07 9.01 -18.04
CA ASP A 155 12.98 8.06 -17.80
C ASP A 155 11.61 8.66 -17.99
N LEU A 156 11.43 9.98 -17.77
CA LEU A 156 10.15 10.64 -18.00
C LEU A 156 9.72 10.54 -19.47
N ALA A 157 10.67 10.69 -20.41
CA ALA A 157 10.38 10.54 -21.83
C ALA A 157 10.03 9.08 -22.20
N ILE A 158 10.71 8.10 -21.57
CA ILE A 158 10.41 6.68 -21.75
C ILE A 158 9.01 6.34 -21.23
N ILE A 159 8.65 6.88 -20.08
CA ILE A 159 7.32 6.68 -19.48
C ILE A 159 6.24 7.28 -20.39
N ASP A 160 6.42 8.50 -20.88
CA ASP A 160 5.46 9.17 -21.75
C ASP A 160 5.28 8.42 -23.08
N ASP A 161 6.38 7.99 -23.72
CA ASP A 161 6.35 7.18 -24.93
C ASP A 161 5.61 5.84 -24.71
N ALA A 162 5.91 5.15 -23.61
CA ALA A 162 5.24 3.91 -23.22
C ALA A 162 3.73 4.09 -23.06
N ILE A 163 3.32 5.18 -22.40
CA ILE A 163 1.90 5.50 -22.19
C ILE A 163 1.22 5.83 -23.52
N CYS A 164 1.82 6.68 -24.36
CA CYS A 164 1.27 7.03 -25.67
C CYS A 164 1.10 5.81 -26.56
N GLN A 165 2.08 4.90 -26.60
CA GLN A 165 1.96 3.63 -27.33
C GLN A 165 0.82 2.76 -26.76
N PHE A 166 0.73 2.63 -25.44
CA PHE A 166 -0.33 1.86 -24.80
C PHE A 166 -1.71 2.45 -25.06
N GLU A 167 -1.87 3.78 -24.94
CA GLU A 167 -3.14 4.47 -25.23
C GLU A 167 -3.61 4.22 -26.66
N SER A 168 -2.69 4.20 -27.64
CA SER A 168 -3.00 4.05 -29.06
C SER A 168 -3.67 2.72 -29.41
N VAL A 169 -3.41 1.66 -28.64
CA VAL A 169 -3.88 0.30 -28.96
C VAL A 169 -4.87 -0.27 -27.94
N SER A 170 -4.85 0.22 -26.70
CA SER A 170 -5.58 -0.39 -25.59
C SER A 170 -6.93 0.27 -25.30
N GLY A 171 -7.13 1.53 -25.71
CA GLY A 171 -8.28 2.36 -25.31
C GLY A 171 -8.11 3.04 -23.94
N ALA A 172 -7.03 2.76 -23.21
CA ALA A 172 -6.69 3.49 -22.01
C ALA A 172 -6.49 4.98 -22.30
N VAL A 173 -6.72 5.83 -21.31
CA VAL A 173 -6.44 7.26 -21.39
C VAL A 173 -5.86 7.72 -20.05
N LEU A 174 -4.68 8.30 -20.06
CA LEU A 174 -4.09 8.89 -18.88
C LEU A 174 -4.83 10.17 -18.48
N SER A 175 -5.12 10.32 -17.20
CA SER A 175 -5.75 11.53 -16.64
C SER A 175 -4.74 12.67 -16.52
N ARG A 176 -4.26 13.20 -17.66
CA ARG A 176 -3.21 14.23 -17.71
C ARG A 176 -3.60 15.54 -17.02
N VAL A 177 -4.89 15.81 -16.86
CA VAL A 177 -5.37 17.04 -16.20
C VAL A 177 -5.55 16.79 -14.71
N ASN A 178 -4.73 17.43 -13.89
CA ASN A 178 -4.81 17.50 -12.42
C ASN A 178 -4.71 16.16 -11.63
N LYS A 179 -4.39 15.03 -12.28
CA LYS A 179 -4.32 13.75 -11.59
C LYS A 179 -2.95 13.07 -11.63
N CYS A 180 -2.13 13.39 -12.63
CA CYS A 180 -0.75 12.92 -12.68
C CYS A 180 0.13 13.82 -11.84
N LYS A 181 0.82 13.24 -10.86
CA LYS A 181 1.58 13.98 -9.85
C LYS A 181 3.03 13.54 -9.83
N ILE A 182 3.91 14.48 -9.48
CA ILE A 182 5.32 14.20 -9.27
C ILE A 182 5.79 14.87 -7.99
N ILE A 183 6.64 14.18 -7.24
CA ILE A 183 7.27 14.69 -6.03
C ILE A 183 8.74 14.31 -6.03
N GLY A 184 9.62 15.30 -5.81
CA GLY A 184 11.06 15.13 -5.74
C GLY A 184 11.56 14.76 -4.34
N PHE A 185 12.68 14.05 -4.29
CA PHE A 185 13.37 13.63 -3.07
C PHE A 185 14.88 13.80 -3.22
N GLY A 186 15.61 13.73 -2.10
CA GLY A 186 17.05 13.90 -2.10
C GLY A 186 17.43 15.24 -2.71
N ALA A 187 18.32 15.25 -3.72
CA ALA A 187 18.75 16.46 -4.39
C ALA A 187 17.64 17.12 -5.23
N TRP A 188 16.60 16.38 -5.63
CA TRP A 188 15.44 16.92 -6.37
C TRP A 188 14.27 17.36 -5.47
N LYS A 189 14.48 17.44 -4.18
CA LYS A 189 13.42 17.76 -3.20
C LYS A 189 12.67 19.05 -3.51
N ASP A 190 13.37 20.07 -3.99
CA ASP A 190 12.83 21.40 -4.27
C ASP A 190 12.72 21.68 -5.79
N LYS A 191 12.82 20.62 -6.63
CA LYS A 191 12.69 20.73 -8.08
C LYS A 191 11.20 20.86 -8.45
N ASP A 192 10.89 21.85 -9.26
CA ASP A 192 9.54 22.15 -9.78
C ASP A 192 9.45 22.15 -11.31
N ASP A 193 10.59 22.22 -12.00
CA ASP A 193 10.67 22.17 -13.46
C ASP A 193 10.92 20.73 -13.94
N TRP A 194 9.84 20.11 -14.45
CA TRP A 194 9.86 18.73 -14.97
C TRP A 194 9.58 18.70 -16.46
N PRO A 195 10.25 17.79 -17.23
CA PRO A 195 10.13 17.73 -18.68
C PRO A 195 8.71 17.50 -19.21
N LEU A 196 7.82 16.89 -18.42
CA LEU A 196 6.45 16.60 -18.82
C LEU A 196 5.48 17.59 -18.18
N GLY A 197 4.99 18.54 -18.94
CA GLY A 197 4.17 19.66 -18.45
C GLY A 197 2.79 19.25 -17.89
N TYR A 198 2.36 17.99 -18.04
CA TYR A 198 1.14 17.49 -17.42
C TYR A 198 1.37 16.90 -16.02
N LEU A 199 2.62 16.72 -15.60
CA LEU A 199 2.95 16.28 -14.25
C LEU A 199 2.86 17.45 -13.28
N GLN A 200 1.91 17.40 -12.38
CA GLN A 200 1.74 18.41 -11.36
C GLN A 200 2.75 18.17 -10.22
N THR A 201 3.65 19.13 -10.00
CA THR A 201 4.54 19.12 -8.83
C THR A 201 3.71 19.27 -7.57
N VAL A 202 3.91 18.39 -6.62
CA VAL A 202 3.19 18.41 -5.34
C VAL A 202 4.15 18.21 -4.18
N SER A 203 3.80 18.78 -3.02
CA SER A 203 4.50 18.52 -1.76
C SER A 203 4.00 17.26 -1.06
N GLU A 204 2.89 16.70 -1.54
CA GLU A 204 2.22 15.55 -0.95
C GLU A 204 1.42 14.77 -2.02
N VAL A 205 1.52 13.45 -1.98
CA VAL A 205 0.71 12.54 -2.80
C VAL A 205 0.17 11.40 -1.93
N LYS A 206 -1.03 10.92 -2.25
CA LYS A 206 -1.58 9.74 -1.57
C LYS A 206 -1.43 8.52 -2.47
N ILE A 207 -0.65 7.54 -2.02
CA ILE A 207 -0.35 6.30 -2.74
C ILE A 207 -0.69 5.12 -1.84
N PHE A 208 -1.44 4.16 -2.36
CA PHE A 208 -1.82 2.94 -1.64
C PHE A 208 -2.39 3.21 -0.23
N GLY A 209 -3.11 4.33 -0.07
CA GLY A 209 -3.72 4.73 1.19
C GLY A 209 -2.80 5.46 2.17
N PHE A 210 -1.52 5.67 1.82
CA PHE A 210 -0.53 6.43 2.58
C PHE A 210 -0.32 7.82 1.99
N PHE A 211 -0.19 8.83 2.84
CA PHE A 211 0.30 10.15 2.43
C PHE A 211 1.82 10.13 2.37
N ILE A 212 2.37 10.38 1.20
CA ILE A 212 3.79 10.48 0.92
C ILE A 212 4.15 11.94 0.78
N THR A 213 5.20 12.37 1.46
CA THR A 213 5.77 13.73 1.39
C THR A 213 7.29 13.61 1.25
N ASN A 214 7.97 14.71 0.97
CA ASN A 214 9.43 14.73 0.82
C ASN A 214 10.23 14.50 2.10
N SER A 215 9.58 14.35 3.27
CA SER A 215 10.23 14.11 4.56
C SER A 215 9.56 12.99 5.33
N TYR A 216 10.34 12.02 5.81
CA TYR A 216 9.83 10.89 6.60
C TYR A 216 9.09 11.34 7.88
N LYS A 217 9.59 12.39 8.56
CA LYS A 217 8.92 12.97 9.72
C LYS A 217 7.52 13.50 9.37
N SER A 218 7.39 14.14 8.21
CA SER A 218 6.11 14.64 7.69
C SER A 218 5.19 13.49 7.27
N ILE A 219 5.74 12.42 6.68
CA ILE A 219 4.98 11.20 6.33
C ILE A 219 4.33 10.61 7.60
N ILE A 220 5.12 10.38 8.65
CA ILE A 220 4.60 9.86 9.94
C ILE A 220 3.50 10.78 10.46
N LYS A 221 3.80 12.07 10.62
CA LYS A 221 2.85 13.04 11.18
C LYS A 221 1.54 13.04 10.40
N LYS A 222 1.59 13.22 9.07
CA LYS A 222 0.39 13.36 8.23
C LYS A 222 -0.50 12.12 8.26
N ASN A 223 0.10 10.93 8.17
CA ASN A 223 -0.64 9.68 8.22
C ASN A 223 -1.31 9.47 9.57
N TRP A 224 -0.63 9.76 10.68
CA TRP A 224 -1.21 9.60 12.01
C TRP A 224 -2.23 10.67 12.35
N ASP A 225 -2.03 11.94 11.98
CA ASP A 225 -3.02 13.00 12.17
C ASP A 225 -4.35 12.65 11.47
N TYR A 226 -4.27 12.15 10.22
CA TYR A 226 -5.44 11.67 9.49
C TYR A 226 -6.14 10.50 10.21
N ARG A 227 -5.39 9.54 10.76
CA ARG A 227 -5.97 8.40 11.47
C ARG A 227 -6.57 8.79 12.81
N ILE A 228 -5.93 9.68 13.57
CA ILE A 228 -6.50 10.23 14.81
C ILE A 228 -7.87 10.87 14.52
N MET A 229 -7.96 11.70 13.48
CA MET A 229 -9.22 12.29 13.05
C MET A 229 -10.29 11.22 12.76
N LYS A 230 -9.93 10.16 12.03
CA LYS A 230 -10.86 9.06 11.71
C LYS A 230 -11.30 8.27 12.94
N VAL A 231 -10.40 8.04 13.89
CA VAL A 231 -10.70 7.42 15.20
C VAL A 231 -11.69 8.30 15.98
N GLN A 232 -11.42 9.61 16.08
CA GLN A 232 -12.31 10.54 16.78
C GLN A 232 -13.70 10.61 16.15
N GLN A 233 -13.80 10.67 14.82
CA GLN A 233 -15.07 10.60 14.10
C GLN A 233 -15.83 9.31 14.39
N SER A 234 -15.14 8.17 14.44
CA SER A 234 -15.73 6.88 14.75
C SER A 234 -16.26 6.84 16.19
N LEU A 235 -15.46 7.27 17.16
CA LEU A 235 -15.86 7.35 18.56
C LEU A 235 -17.06 8.27 18.75
N ALA A 236 -17.09 9.44 18.11
CA ALA A 236 -18.22 10.37 18.17
C ALA A 236 -19.50 9.78 17.54
N ALA A 237 -19.38 9.03 16.45
CA ALA A 237 -20.51 8.36 15.82
C ALA A 237 -21.09 7.26 16.71
N TRP A 238 -20.23 6.47 17.34
CA TRP A 238 -20.64 5.39 18.24
C TRP A 238 -21.16 5.90 19.58
N SER A 239 -20.69 7.07 20.07
CA SER A 239 -21.22 7.70 21.30
C SER A 239 -22.70 8.11 21.21
N LYS A 240 -23.23 8.26 19.99
CA LYS A 240 -24.65 8.53 19.74
C LYS A 240 -25.53 7.29 19.78
N ARG A 241 -24.94 6.10 19.85
CA ARG A 241 -25.67 4.82 19.89
C ARG A 241 -25.82 4.35 21.34
N PHE A 242 -26.95 3.71 21.61
CA PHE A 242 -27.15 3.09 22.92
C PHE A 242 -26.26 1.84 23.04
N LEU A 243 -25.38 1.84 24.02
CA LEU A 243 -24.52 0.73 24.39
C LEU A 243 -24.63 0.50 25.89
N GLU A 244 -25.24 -0.62 26.26
CA GLU A 244 -25.64 -0.93 27.62
C GLU A 244 -24.47 -1.16 28.57
N SER A 245 -23.38 -1.76 28.07
CA SER A 245 -22.28 -2.20 28.91
C SER A 245 -20.91 -1.73 28.41
N ILE A 246 -19.94 -1.72 29.33
CA ILE A 246 -18.53 -1.46 29.01
C ILE A 246 -17.96 -2.56 28.09
N PHE A 247 -18.43 -3.80 28.20
CA PHE A 247 -18.02 -4.91 27.33
C PHE A 247 -18.38 -4.62 25.87
N GLN A 248 -19.61 -4.19 25.58
CA GLN A 248 -20.03 -3.79 24.24
C GLN A 248 -19.20 -2.62 23.71
N ARG A 249 -18.84 -1.66 24.56
CA ARG A 249 -18.01 -0.52 24.18
C ARG A 249 -16.58 -0.94 23.82
N VAL A 250 -15.98 -1.84 24.58
CA VAL A 250 -14.66 -2.41 24.25
C VAL A 250 -14.70 -3.17 22.93
N GLU A 251 -15.74 -3.96 22.70
CA GLU A 251 -15.93 -4.69 21.44
C GLU A 251 -16.07 -3.74 20.24
N VAL A 252 -16.85 -2.66 20.39
CA VAL A 252 -16.96 -1.60 19.37
C VAL A 252 -15.60 -0.94 19.11
N VAL A 253 -14.83 -0.66 20.16
CA VAL A 253 -13.50 -0.07 20.01
C VAL A 253 -12.58 -1.01 19.23
N ASN A 254 -12.50 -2.28 19.61
CA ASN A 254 -11.65 -3.25 18.96
C ASN A 254 -12.03 -3.43 17.48
N THR A 255 -13.32 -3.57 17.18
CA THR A 255 -13.81 -3.92 15.84
C THR A 255 -13.89 -2.73 14.90
N PHE A 256 -14.44 -1.60 15.35
CA PHE A 256 -14.80 -0.49 14.45
C PHE A 256 -13.91 0.75 14.59
N VAL A 257 -13.21 0.89 15.70
CA VAL A 257 -12.35 2.05 15.96
C VAL A 257 -10.89 1.74 15.64
N LEU A 258 -10.34 0.70 16.26
CA LEU A 258 -8.93 0.34 16.13
C LEU A 258 -8.60 -0.27 14.75
N SER A 259 -9.52 -0.97 14.11
CA SER A 259 -9.37 -1.44 12.74
C SER A 259 -9.01 -0.34 11.73
N ARG A 260 -9.37 0.91 12.01
CA ARG A 260 -9.06 2.07 11.14
C ARG A 260 -7.59 2.45 11.11
N ILE A 261 -6.81 1.99 12.08
CA ILE A 261 -5.38 2.31 12.19
C ILE A 261 -4.47 1.14 11.83
N PHE A 262 -4.97 -0.09 11.86
CA PHE A 262 -4.13 -1.29 11.66
C PHE A 262 -3.38 -1.29 10.34
N TYR A 263 -4.01 -0.81 9.26
CA TYR A 263 -3.38 -0.71 7.96
C TYR A 263 -2.12 0.19 7.97
N ILE A 264 -2.21 1.35 8.63
CA ILE A 264 -1.06 2.26 8.74
C ILE A 264 -0.05 1.72 9.76
N ALA A 265 -0.51 1.15 10.88
CA ALA A 265 0.34 0.56 11.90
C ALA A 265 1.12 -0.67 11.40
N SER A 266 0.67 -1.32 10.31
CA SER A 266 1.42 -2.41 9.67
C SER A 266 2.71 -1.96 8.99
N VAL A 267 2.89 -0.65 8.75
CA VAL A 267 4.08 -0.09 8.10
C VAL A 267 4.76 0.96 8.97
N LEU A 268 3.99 1.94 9.49
CA LEU A 268 4.54 3.05 10.26
C LEU A 268 4.46 2.77 11.76
N PRO A 269 5.53 3.06 12.52
CA PRO A 269 5.49 2.96 13.98
C PRO A 269 4.44 3.89 14.57
N VAL A 270 3.82 3.49 15.68
CA VAL A 270 2.84 4.31 16.40
C VAL A 270 3.59 5.27 17.34
N PRO A 271 3.62 6.59 17.07
CA PRO A 271 4.30 7.52 17.95
C PRO A 271 3.63 7.59 19.33
N LYS A 272 4.42 7.76 20.39
CA LYS A 272 3.94 7.81 21.78
C LYS A 272 2.82 8.85 22.01
N ASN A 273 2.96 10.03 21.42
CA ASN A 273 1.96 11.09 21.51
C ASN A 273 0.64 10.71 20.79
N VAL A 274 0.73 10.00 19.67
CA VAL A 274 -0.43 9.49 18.91
C VAL A 274 -1.18 8.46 19.74
N ARG A 275 -0.44 7.48 20.30
CA ARG A 275 -1.01 6.48 21.19
C ARG A 275 -1.76 7.12 22.36
N GLN A 276 -1.14 8.05 23.07
CA GLN A 276 -1.76 8.74 24.19
C GLN A 276 -3.05 9.46 23.81
N GLN A 277 -3.10 10.10 22.63
CA GLN A 277 -4.30 10.76 22.14
C GLN A 277 -5.44 9.78 21.85
N ILE A 278 -5.11 8.65 21.19
CA ILE A 278 -6.09 7.61 20.88
C ILE A 278 -6.61 6.97 22.17
N GLU A 279 -5.73 6.57 23.08
CA GLU A 279 -6.09 5.97 24.38
C GLU A 279 -6.93 6.89 25.25
N LYS A 280 -6.62 8.19 25.24
CA LYS A 280 -7.45 9.20 25.93
C LYS A 280 -8.86 9.28 25.35
N GLY A 281 -8.98 9.22 24.02
CA GLY A 281 -10.28 9.19 23.34
C GLY A 281 -11.07 7.92 23.66
N ILE A 282 -10.42 6.76 23.61
CA ILE A 282 -10.99 5.46 23.95
C ILE A 282 -11.47 5.43 25.41
N GLY A 283 -10.63 5.88 26.33
CA GLY A 283 -10.98 5.93 27.76
C GLY A 283 -12.23 6.78 28.00
N LYS A 284 -12.33 7.96 27.37
CA LYS A 284 -13.54 8.80 27.46
C LYS A 284 -14.77 8.06 26.91
N PHE A 285 -14.65 7.35 25.81
CA PHE A 285 -15.75 6.60 25.21
C PHE A 285 -16.21 5.43 26.07
N ILE A 286 -15.28 4.63 26.60
CA ILE A 286 -15.61 3.46 27.44
C ILE A 286 -16.37 3.91 28.71
N TRP A 287 -15.94 5.01 29.34
CA TRP A 287 -16.48 5.48 30.63
C TRP A 287 -17.58 6.56 30.51
N SER A 288 -17.99 6.97 29.30
CA SER A 288 -18.89 8.12 29.09
C SER A 288 -20.32 7.95 29.61
N SER A 289 -20.78 6.72 29.91
CA SER A 289 -22.16 6.47 30.38
C SER A 289 -22.28 6.33 31.87
N SER A 290 -21.19 6.30 32.61
CA SER A 290 -21.20 6.01 34.04
C SER A 290 -20.75 7.22 34.83
N GLY A 291 -21.68 8.11 35.11
CA GLY A 291 -21.41 9.32 35.90
C GLY A 291 -20.88 9.09 37.32
N LYS A 292 -20.75 7.84 37.80
CA LYS A 292 -20.36 7.49 39.17
C LYS A 292 -19.53 6.21 39.33
N LEU A 293 -19.07 5.54 38.27
CA LEU A 293 -18.34 4.28 38.43
C LEU A 293 -16.85 4.49 38.64
N LEU A 294 -16.30 3.67 39.54
CA LEU A 294 -14.87 3.48 39.75
C LEU A 294 -14.16 3.28 38.39
N ARG A 295 -13.33 4.24 38.01
CA ARG A 295 -12.54 4.18 36.78
C ARG A 295 -11.38 3.22 36.99
N VAL A 296 -11.49 2.05 36.43
CA VAL A 296 -10.39 1.10 36.31
C VAL A 296 -9.38 1.63 35.28
N SER A 297 -8.10 1.38 35.47
CA SER A 297 -7.08 1.84 34.55
C SER A 297 -7.23 1.18 33.17
N LEU A 298 -6.84 1.88 32.09
CA LEU A 298 -6.86 1.28 30.76
C LEU A 298 -5.94 0.05 30.66
N ASN A 299 -4.91 -0.03 31.49
CA ASN A 299 -4.02 -1.20 31.51
C ASN A 299 -4.75 -2.46 32.02
N GLU A 300 -5.61 -2.34 33.01
CA GLU A 300 -6.45 -3.44 33.47
C GLU A 300 -7.50 -3.82 32.43
N VAL A 301 -8.08 -2.83 31.73
CA VAL A 301 -9.03 -3.08 30.62
C VAL A 301 -8.35 -3.84 29.46
N LYS A 302 -7.03 -3.65 29.24
CA LYS A 302 -6.24 -4.34 28.21
C LYS A 302 -5.92 -5.79 28.56
N LEU A 303 -5.97 -6.19 29.81
CA LEU A 303 -5.75 -7.59 30.18
C LEU A 303 -6.74 -8.51 29.47
N SER A 304 -6.34 -9.74 29.24
CA SER A 304 -7.22 -10.76 28.66
C SER A 304 -8.41 -11.02 29.59
N LYS A 305 -9.51 -11.50 29.02
CA LYS A 305 -10.71 -11.86 29.81
C LYS A 305 -10.41 -12.91 30.88
N ASP A 306 -9.51 -13.82 30.61
CA ASP A 306 -9.08 -14.87 31.55
C ASP A 306 -8.27 -14.31 32.74
N CYS A 307 -7.67 -13.14 32.55
CA CYS A 307 -6.95 -12.42 33.62
C CYS A 307 -7.81 -11.31 34.27
N GLY A 308 -9.12 -11.34 34.10
CA GLY A 308 -10.04 -10.36 34.67
C GLY A 308 -10.13 -9.02 33.94
N GLY A 309 -9.49 -8.89 32.76
CA GLY A 309 -9.59 -7.72 31.89
C GLY A 309 -10.80 -7.78 30.94
N LEU A 310 -10.86 -6.81 30.03
CA LEU A 310 -11.90 -6.74 28.99
C LEU A 310 -11.37 -7.06 27.58
N GLY A 311 -10.08 -7.35 27.45
CA GLY A 311 -9.44 -7.65 26.16
C GLY A 311 -9.39 -6.46 25.21
N LEU A 312 -9.26 -5.22 25.74
CA LEU A 312 -9.00 -4.07 24.89
C LEU A 312 -7.62 -4.23 24.22
N ILE A 313 -7.59 -4.12 22.90
CA ILE A 313 -6.35 -4.27 22.14
C ILE A 313 -5.32 -3.23 22.57
N CYS A 314 -4.12 -3.69 22.94
CA CYS A 314 -2.96 -2.84 23.21
C CYS A 314 -2.36 -2.36 21.88
N LEU A 315 -2.33 -1.05 21.66
CA LEU A 315 -1.88 -0.45 20.39
C LEU A 315 -0.40 -0.70 20.09
N ASP A 316 0.46 -0.74 21.11
CA ASP A 316 1.88 -0.98 20.93
C ASP A 316 2.12 -2.42 20.47
N ILE A 317 1.62 -3.38 21.25
CA ILE A 317 1.78 -4.81 20.93
C ILE A 317 1.16 -5.14 19.57
N MET A 318 -0.03 -4.60 19.28
CA MET A 318 -0.67 -4.82 18.00
C MET A 318 0.11 -4.19 16.85
N GLY A 319 0.57 -2.95 17.00
CA GLY A 319 1.35 -2.24 15.97
C GLY A 319 2.67 -2.92 15.68
N GLU A 320 3.39 -3.36 16.70
CA GLU A 320 4.65 -4.12 16.57
C GLU A 320 4.41 -5.50 15.94
N GLY A 321 3.41 -6.23 16.43
CA GLY A 321 3.03 -7.52 15.86
C GLY A 321 2.61 -7.46 14.39
N LEU A 322 1.88 -6.42 13.99
CA LEU A 322 1.50 -6.20 12.59
C LEU A 322 2.72 -5.92 11.71
N ARG A 323 3.65 -5.06 12.14
CA ARG A 323 4.87 -4.75 11.39
C ARG A 323 5.80 -5.97 11.29
N LEU A 324 5.97 -6.71 12.38
CA LEU A 324 6.73 -7.95 12.38
C LEU A 324 6.11 -9.00 11.45
N SER A 325 4.78 -9.17 11.50
CA SER A 325 4.07 -10.06 10.59
C SER A 325 4.28 -9.69 9.11
N GLN A 326 4.31 -8.37 8.78
CA GLN A 326 4.61 -7.91 7.42
C GLN A 326 6.07 -8.18 7.06
N LEU A 327 7.01 -7.94 7.95
CA LEU A 327 8.43 -8.27 7.74
C LEU A 327 8.61 -9.77 7.43
N LEU A 328 8.05 -10.64 8.24
CA LEU A 328 8.15 -12.09 8.05
C LEU A 328 7.48 -12.55 6.73
N ARG A 329 6.33 -11.96 6.38
CA ARG A 329 5.68 -12.23 5.09
C ARG A 329 6.53 -11.76 3.92
N LEU A 330 7.18 -10.62 4.04
CA LEU A 330 8.02 -10.04 3.02
C LEU A 330 9.27 -10.91 2.82
N LEU A 331 9.92 -11.33 3.88
CA LEU A 331 11.08 -12.24 3.82
C LEU A 331 10.71 -13.61 3.23
N LYS A 332 9.51 -14.13 3.51
CA LYS A 332 9.05 -15.44 3.03
C LYS A 332 8.52 -15.41 1.60
N ASN A 333 7.80 -14.38 1.22
CA ASN A 333 6.98 -14.31 0.01
C ASN A 333 7.27 -13.08 -0.86
N GLY A 334 8.11 -12.15 -0.41
CA GLY A 334 8.47 -10.94 -1.16
C GLY A 334 9.20 -11.28 -2.46
N ASP A 335 9.08 -10.39 -3.43
CA ASP A 335 9.94 -10.43 -4.60
C ASP A 335 11.36 -9.94 -4.24
N ASP A 336 12.31 -10.14 -5.17
CA ASP A 336 13.71 -9.78 -4.93
C ASP A 336 13.88 -8.29 -4.59
N LYS A 337 13.11 -7.39 -5.21
CA LYS A 337 13.15 -5.95 -4.89
C LYS A 337 12.78 -5.70 -3.43
N SER A 338 11.64 -6.21 -3.00
CA SER A 338 11.13 -6.02 -1.65
C SER A 338 12.04 -6.64 -0.58
N VAL A 339 12.57 -7.83 -0.85
CA VAL A 339 13.53 -8.49 0.04
C VAL A 339 14.83 -7.68 0.12
N ASN A 340 15.37 -7.19 -1.00
CA ASN A 340 16.59 -6.40 -1.02
C ASN A 340 16.48 -5.11 -0.22
N HIS A 341 15.31 -4.43 -0.21
CA HIS A 341 15.07 -3.29 0.67
C HIS A 341 15.25 -3.64 2.16
N ILE A 342 14.68 -4.77 2.58
CA ILE A 342 14.80 -5.21 3.98
C ILE A 342 16.24 -5.60 4.30
N LEU A 343 16.91 -6.34 3.43
CA LEU A 343 18.30 -6.74 3.62
C LEU A 343 19.23 -5.52 3.69
N TYR A 344 18.96 -4.47 2.93
CA TYR A 344 19.72 -3.23 2.99
C TYR A 344 19.58 -2.54 4.37
N TRP A 345 18.34 -2.38 4.87
CA TRP A 345 18.08 -1.62 6.09
C TRP A 345 18.27 -2.41 7.39
N MET A 346 17.97 -3.71 7.35
CA MET A 346 18.00 -4.59 8.52
C MET A 346 19.11 -5.66 8.45
N GLY A 347 19.93 -5.65 7.40
CA GLY A 347 20.98 -6.64 7.21
C GLY A 347 21.83 -6.94 8.43
N PRO A 348 22.35 -5.91 9.15
CA PRO A 348 23.15 -6.13 10.37
C PRO A 348 22.43 -6.92 11.47
N VAL A 349 21.09 -6.80 11.55
CA VAL A 349 20.28 -7.56 12.53
C VAL A 349 19.91 -8.93 12.01
N LEU A 350 19.75 -9.09 10.69
CA LEU A 350 19.30 -10.33 10.07
C LEU A 350 20.44 -11.30 9.78
N VAL A 351 21.69 -10.84 9.75
CA VAL A 351 22.87 -11.64 9.37
C VAL A 351 23.03 -12.90 10.21
N ASP A 352 22.68 -12.84 11.50
CA ASP A 352 22.81 -13.96 12.43
C ASP A 352 21.63 -14.95 12.34
N TYR A 353 20.55 -14.58 11.66
CA TYR A 353 19.31 -15.36 11.60
C TYR A 353 18.98 -15.90 10.21
N LEU A 354 19.55 -15.31 9.17
CA LEU A 354 19.29 -15.71 7.78
C LEU A 354 20.61 -16.08 7.08
N PRO A 355 20.72 -17.28 6.51
CA PRO A 355 21.90 -17.69 5.73
C PRO A 355 21.91 -17.08 4.33
N ASP A 356 21.54 -15.81 4.19
CA ASP A 356 21.45 -15.12 2.90
C ASP A 356 22.75 -14.34 2.62
N THR A 357 23.42 -14.70 1.55
CA THR A 357 24.68 -14.07 1.11
C THR A 357 24.50 -12.63 0.62
N ARG A 358 23.28 -12.20 0.36
CA ARG A 358 22.96 -10.82 -0.09
C ARG A 358 22.97 -9.80 1.05
N ILE A 359 23.07 -10.27 2.29
CA ILE A 359 23.04 -9.38 3.48
C ILE A 359 24.30 -8.51 3.48
N SER A 360 24.08 -7.21 3.38
CA SER A 360 25.15 -6.22 3.52
C SER A 360 25.54 -6.08 5.00
N ARG A 361 26.84 -6.27 5.31
CA ARG A 361 27.38 -6.05 6.66
C ARG A 361 27.71 -4.58 6.94
N HIS A 362 27.51 -3.69 5.98
CA HIS A 362 27.78 -2.27 6.14
C HIS A 362 26.56 -1.59 6.80
N ALA A 363 26.68 -1.40 8.10
CA ALA A 363 25.68 -0.68 8.90
C ALA A 363 25.63 0.79 8.51
N LEU A 364 24.71 1.15 7.65
CA LEU A 364 24.18 2.50 7.62
C LEU A 364 23.24 2.68 8.80
N VAL A 365 23.18 3.89 9.35
CA VAL A 365 22.22 4.21 10.43
C VAL A 365 20.82 3.87 9.92
N SER A 366 20.24 2.83 10.49
CA SER A 366 18.91 2.37 10.11
C SER A 366 17.88 3.47 10.40
N PRO A 367 16.98 3.82 9.48
CA PRO A 367 15.92 4.78 9.76
C PRO A 367 15.04 4.33 10.92
N ALA A 368 14.44 5.28 11.64
CA ALA A 368 13.55 4.99 12.77
C ALA A 368 12.42 4.00 12.45
N MET A 369 12.03 3.87 11.17
CA MET A 369 11.08 2.87 10.69
C MET A 369 11.56 1.43 10.95
N TYR A 370 12.85 1.16 10.77
CA TYR A 370 13.44 -0.15 10.91
C TYR A 370 14.06 -0.41 12.29
N ASN A 371 14.49 0.64 13.02
CA ASN A 371 15.08 0.48 14.35
C ASN A 371 14.14 -0.23 15.33
N SER A 372 12.90 0.24 15.42
CA SER A 372 11.91 -0.40 16.29
C SER A 372 11.53 -1.83 15.85
N LEU A 373 11.59 -2.12 14.54
CA LEU A 373 11.40 -3.48 14.02
C LEU A 373 12.61 -4.37 14.35
N ALA A 374 13.82 -3.83 14.25
CA ALA A 374 15.05 -4.53 14.61
C ALA A 374 15.07 -4.90 16.08
N GLU A 375 14.69 -3.98 16.98
CA GLU A 375 14.56 -4.24 18.42
C GLU A 375 13.57 -5.37 18.70
N VAL A 376 12.33 -5.29 18.17
CA VAL A 376 11.31 -6.33 18.34
C VAL A 376 11.76 -7.67 17.76
N PHE A 377 12.41 -7.67 16.58
CA PHE A 377 12.92 -8.89 15.96
C PHE A 377 14.01 -9.53 16.81
N THR A 378 14.93 -8.74 17.35
CA THR A 378 16.01 -9.23 18.22
C THR A 378 15.46 -9.81 19.52
N ASP A 379 14.50 -9.15 20.16
CA ASP A 379 13.87 -9.62 21.40
C ASP A 379 13.13 -10.95 21.17
N MET A 380 12.33 -11.05 20.11
CA MET A 380 11.59 -12.28 19.79
C MET A 380 12.51 -13.43 19.40
N SER A 381 13.57 -13.18 18.63
CA SER A 381 14.49 -14.23 18.22
C SER A 381 15.28 -14.78 19.42
N ASN A 382 15.63 -13.93 20.38
CA ASN A 382 16.26 -14.37 21.64
C ASN A 382 15.32 -15.25 22.48
N GLU A 383 14.01 -14.97 22.51
CA GLU A 383 13.01 -15.82 23.15
C GLU A 383 12.80 -17.14 22.40
N TYR A 384 12.71 -17.10 21.09
CA TYR A 384 12.57 -18.30 20.24
C TYR A 384 13.79 -19.21 20.36
N ILE A 385 15.00 -18.68 20.31
CA ILE A 385 16.23 -19.46 20.48
C ILE A 385 16.26 -20.14 21.86
N ARG A 386 15.83 -19.46 22.91
CA ARG A 386 15.70 -20.07 24.26
C ARG A 386 14.68 -21.20 24.30
N CYS A 387 13.58 -21.11 23.53
CA CYS A 387 12.56 -22.18 23.46
C CYS A 387 13.00 -23.40 22.66
N PHE A 388 13.96 -23.27 21.74
CA PHE A 388 14.48 -24.40 20.95
C PHE A 388 15.76 -25.03 21.53
N GLN A 389 16.35 -24.46 22.58
CA GLN A 389 17.51 -25.01 23.30
C GLN A 389 17.10 -25.86 24.50
N HIS A 390 15.82 -26.02 24.76
CA HIS A 390 15.21 -26.93 25.73
C HIS A 390 14.25 -27.89 25.01
#